data_d8795a561af63f1fd2b5908eb78007dd
#
_entry.id   d8795a561af63f1fd2b5908eb78007dd
#
_cell.length_a   1.000
_cell.length_b   1.000
_cell.length_c   1.000
_cell.angle_alpha   90.00
_cell.angle_beta   90.00
_cell.angle_gamma   90.00
#
_symmetry.space_group_name_H-M   'P 1'
#
loop_
_entity.id
_entity.type
_entity.pdbx_description
1 polymer ?
#
loop_
_entity_poly.entity_id
_entity_poly.type
_entity_poly.pdbx_seq_one_letter_code
_entity_poly.pdbx_strand_id
1 'polypeptide(L)'
;MKNILVLSLIWCCAIVSAQNVNEMKDTSIYQFTVQDINGDDFPLSELKGKKVMIVNTASKCGLTPQYELLESIYNTYKFQNFVIIGFPANNFANQEPGSNQEIAEFCQANYGVSFPMMSKISVKGDDIHPLYKFLTQKDKNGLEDSEVAWNFQKYLIDENGQLAKVISPKTLPTDKSVIDWIEQ
;
A
#
# COMPACT_ATOMS: atom_id res chain seq x y z
N MET A 1 58.26 -60.88 -16.74
CA MET A 1 58.16 -59.53 -16.07
C MET A 1 56.90 -58.86 -16.60
N LYS A 2 55.83 -58.89 -15.83
CA LYS A 2 54.54 -58.30 -16.19
C LYS A 2 54.29 -57.03 -15.35
N ASN A 3 54.29 -55.90 -16.02
CA ASN A 3 53.95 -54.64 -15.38
C ASN A 3 52.41 -54.51 -15.29
N ILE A 4 51.93 -54.43 -14.06
CA ILE A 4 50.52 -54.12 -13.77
C ILE A 4 50.40 -52.64 -13.57
N LEU A 5 49.71 -51.98 -14.47
CA LEU A 5 49.36 -50.57 -14.38
C LEU A 5 48.08 -50.43 -13.54
N VAL A 6 48.17 -49.85 -12.35
CA VAL A 6 47.01 -49.55 -11.50
C VAL A 6 46.48 -48.17 -11.87
N LEU A 7 45.33 -48.10 -12.52
CA LEU A 7 44.58 -46.85 -12.74
C LEU A 7 43.78 -46.53 -11.48
N SER A 8 44.17 -45.50 -10.76
CA SER A 8 43.36 -44.94 -9.68
C SER A 8 42.32 -43.97 -10.25
N LEU A 9 41.04 -44.37 -10.23
CA LEU A 9 39.94 -43.46 -10.48
C LEU A 9 39.76 -42.53 -9.29
N ILE A 10 40.05 -41.27 -9.48
CA ILE A 10 39.70 -40.21 -8.54
C ILE A 10 38.26 -39.78 -8.81
N TRP A 11 37.32 -40.20 -7.94
CA TRP A 11 35.92 -39.81 -7.97
C TRP A 11 35.79 -38.43 -7.32
N CYS A 12 35.69 -37.38 -8.14
CA CYS A 12 35.49 -36.04 -7.70
C CYS A 12 34.00 -35.85 -7.31
N CYS A 13 33.67 -36.02 -6.02
CA CYS A 13 32.35 -35.65 -5.51
C CYS A 13 32.21 -34.13 -5.56
N ALA A 14 31.54 -33.61 -6.58
CA ALA A 14 31.08 -32.24 -6.61
C ALA A 14 29.96 -32.10 -5.57
N ILE A 15 30.29 -31.49 -4.43
CA ILE A 15 29.31 -31.04 -3.43
C ILE A 15 28.61 -29.82 -4.03
N VAL A 16 27.41 -30.03 -4.59
CA VAL A 16 26.51 -28.94 -4.96
C VAL A 16 25.98 -28.35 -3.65
N SER A 17 26.61 -27.30 -3.17
CA SER A 17 26.04 -26.47 -2.11
C SER A 17 24.75 -25.86 -2.64
N ALA A 18 23.61 -26.41 -2.22
CA ALA A 18 22.33 -25.74 -2.37
C ALA A 18 22.41 -24.42 -1.57
N GLN A 19 22.68 -23.33 -2.25
CA GLN A 19 22.51 -22.00 -1.66
C GLN A 19 21.02 -21.84 -1.38
N ASN A 20 20.65 -21.85 -0.09
CA ASN A 20 19.36 -21.31 0.35
C ASN A 20 19.33 -19.85 -0.08
N VAL A 21 18.76 -19.57 -1.23
CA VAL A 21 18.30 -18.23 -1.60
C VAL A 21 17.18 -17.94 -0.61
N ASN A 22 17.53 -17.28 0.49
CA ASN A 22 16.56 -16.63 1.33
C ASN A 22 15.87 -15.62 0.40
N GLU A 23 14.68 -15.94 -0.11
CA GLU A 23 13.83 -14.99 -0.79
C GLU A 23 13.64 -13.83 0.19
N MET A 24 14.34 -12.72 -0.04
CA MET A 24 14.09 -11.50 0.72
C MET A 24 12.64 -11.13 0.45
N LYS A 25 11.79 -11.35 1.47
CA LYS A 25 10.37 -11.03 1.40
C LYS A 25 10.25 -9.55 1.03
N ASP A 26 9.63 -9.26 -0.10
CA ASP A 26 9.41 -7.87 -0.52
C ASP A 26 8.45 -7.22 0.50
N THR A 27 8.99 -6.30 1.32
CA THR A 27 8.24 -5.53 2.32
C THR A 27 7.73 -4.21 1.77
N SER A 28 7.66 -4.07 0.45
CA SER A 28 7.27 -2.86 -0.26
C SER A 28 5.87 -3.01 -0.88
N ILE A 29 5.13 -1.89 -0.95
CA ILE A 29 3.85 -1.83 -1.68
C ILE A 29 4.03 -2.00 -3.20
N TYR A 30 5.24 -1.90 -3.72
CA TYR A 30 5.52 -1.96 -5.17
C TYR A 30 5.25 -3.34 -5.80
N GLN A 31 5.08 -4.38 -4.99
CA GLN A 31 4.67 -5.72 -5.42
C GLN A 31 3.18 -5.80 -5.83
N PHE A 32 2.37 -4.78 -5.53
CA PHE A 32 0.93 -4.80 -5.79
C PHE A 32 0.56 -4.02 -7.05
N THR A 33 -0.38 -4.57 -7.81
CA THR A 33 -1.18 -3.86 -8.80
C THR A 33 -2.62 -3.80 -8.27
N VAL A 34 -3.21 -2.62 -8.28
CA VAL A 34 -4.60 -2.37 -7.89
C VAL A 34 -5.37 -1.87 -9.11
N GLN A 35 -6.68 -1.73 -9.01
CA GLN A 35 -7.47 -1.11 -10.06
C GLN A 35 -7.82 0.33 -9.66
N ASP A 36 -7.69 1.26 -10.59
CA ASP A 36 -8.18 2.62 -10.39
C ASP A 36 -9.71 2.66 -10.33
N ILE A 37 -10.29 3.83 -10.10
CA ILE A 37 -11.74 4.01 -9.97
C ILE A 37 -12.52 3.66 -11.26
N ASN A 38 -11.84 3.65 -12.42
CA ASN A 38 -12.41 3.29 -13.71
C ASN A 38 -12.27 1.79 -14.02
N GLY A 39 -11.48 1.07 -13.21
CA GLY A 39 -11.20 -0.36 -13.37
C GLY A 39 -9.92 -0.66 -14.17
N ASP A 40 -9.11 0.34 -14.49
CA ASP A 40 -7.83 0.16 -15.16
C ASP A 40 -6.75 -0.26 -14.15
N ASP A 41 -5.81 -1.11 -14.58
CA ASP A 41 -4.71 -1.55 -13.74
C ASP A 41 -3.79 -0.39 -13.36
N PHE A 42 -3.49 -0.27 -12.08
CA PHE A 42 -2.61 0.73 -11.48
C PHE A 42 -1.49 0.04 -10.70
N PRO A 43 -0.33 -0.22 -11.31
CA PRO A 43 0.82 -0.80 -10.61
C PRO A 43 1.38 0.19 -9.59
N LEU A 44 1.43 -0.19 -8.30
CA LEU A 44 1.98 0.70 -7.27
C LEU A 44 3.50 0.93 -7.44
N SER A 45 4.16 0.14 -8.28
CA SER A 45 5.56 0.37 -8.67
C SER A 45 5.78 1.69 -9.45
N GLU A 46 4.74 2.30 -10.02
CA GLU A 46 4.80 3.63 -10.66
C GLU A 46 5.00 4.77 -9.65
N LEU A 47 4.84 4.45 -8.36
CA LEU A 47 5.00 5.40 -7.27
C LEU A 47 6.41 5.38 -6.65
N LYS A 48 7.34 4.62 -7.23
CA LYS A 48 8.72 4.55 -6.73
C LYS A 48 9.34 5.95 -6.61
N GLY A 49 9.99 6.19 -5.48
CA GLY A 49 10.62 7.48 -5.18
C GLY A 49 9.65 8.56 -4.69
N LYS A 50 8.39 8.20 -4.45
CA LYS A 50 7.40 9.13 -3.86
C LYS A 50 7.03 8.69 -2.46
N LYS A 51 6.76 9.66 -1.59
CA LYS A 51 5.99 9.44 -0.35
C LYS A 51 4.52 9.23 -0.71
N VAL A 52 3.92 8.18 -0.18
CA VAL A 52 2.55 7.82 -0.51
C VAL A 52 1.69 7.80 0.76
N MET A 53 0.54 8.47 0.72
CA MET A 53 -0.50 8.31 1.73
C MET A 53 -1.60 7.41 1.16
N ILE A 54 -1.76 6.23 1.72
CA ILE A 54 -2.88 5.33 1.42
C ILE A 54 -3.97 5.60 2.45
N VAL A 55 -5.21 5.85 2.01
CA VAL A 55 -6.35 6.15 2.88
C VAL A 55 -7.60 5.38 2.43
N ASN A 56 -8.28 4.71 3.36
CA ASN A 56 -9.58 4.11 3.07
C ASN A 56 -10.69 5.14 3.30
N THR A 57 -11.60 5.25 2.34
CA THR A 57 -12.56 6.35 2.27
C THR A 57 -14.01 5.87 2.26
N ALA A 58 -14.95 6.76 2.57
CA ALA A 58 -16.38 6.52 2.47
C ALA A 58 -17.16 7.83 2.28
N SER A 59 -18.23 7.77 1.47
CA SER A 59 -19.06 8.94 1.11
C SER A 59 -20.09 9.31 2.18
N LYS A 60 -20.47 8.38 3.08
CA LYS A 60 -21.56 8.56 4.08
C LYS A 60 -21.06 8.44 5.52
N CYS A 61 -19.86 8.92 5.79
CA CYS A 61 -19.21 8.85 7.09
C CYS A 61 -19.16 10.24 7.76
N GLY A 62 -19.21 10.30 9.09
CA GLY A 62 -18.98 11.56 9.81
C GLY A 62 -17.58 12.15 9.56
N LEU A 63 -16.62 11.35 9.07
CA LEU A 63 -15.28 11.80 8.71
C LEU A 63 -15.13 12.17 7.23
N THR A 64 -16.17 12.05 6.41
CA THR A 64 -16.16 12.38 4.96
C THR A 64 -15.62 13.80 4.66
N PRO A 65 -15.86 14.82 5.50
CA PRO A 65 -15.25 16.15 5.30
C PRO A 65 -13.71 16.15 5.26
N GLN A 66 -13.03 15.09 5.70
CA GLN A 66 -11.57 14.99 5.53
C GLN A 66 -11.12 14.94 4.06
N TYR A 67 -12.00 14.66 3.10
CA TYR A 67 -11.67 14.78 1.68
C TYR A 67 -11.17 16.18 1.31
N GLU A 68 -11.77 17.23 1.87
CA GLU A 68 -11.33 18.62 1.65
C GLU A 68 -9.87 18.83 2.10
N LEU A 69 -9.52 18.30 3.29
CA LEU A 69 -8.18 18.41 3.83
C LEU A 69 -7.18 17.55 3.06
N LEU A 70 -7.58 16.34 2.63
CA LEU A 70 -6.76 15.47 1.77
C LEU A 70 -6.46 16.17 0.45
N GLU A 71 -7.46 16.75 -0.20
CA GLU A 71 -7.28 17.47 -1.46
C GLU A 71 -6.39 18.71 -1.27
N SER A 72 -6.55 19.43 -0.16
CA SER A 72 -5.70 20.58 0.17
C SER A 72 -4.22 20.21 0.28
N ILE A 73 -3.88 19.18 1.07
CA ILE A 73 -2.47 18.74 1.19
C ILE A 73 -1.96 18.12 -0.10
N TYR A 74 -2.80 17.38 -0.84
CA TYR A 74 -2.40 16.86 -2.14
C TYR A 74 -2.02 17.98 -3.10
N ASN A 75 -2.83 19.02 -3.23
CA ASN A 75 -2.53 20.16 -4.08
C ASN A 75 -1.27 20.92 -3.66
N THR A 76 -0.99 20.97 -2.35
CA THR A 76 0.21 21.63 -1.82
C THR A 76 1.48 20.84 -2.15
N TYR A 77 1.44 19.49 -2.02
CA TYR A 77 2.65 18.68 -2.02
C TYR A 77 2.84 17.78 -3.25
N LYS A 78 1.85 17.63 -4.16
CA LYS A 78 1.92 16.73 -5.31
C LYS A 78 3.12 16.93 -6.25
N PHE A 79 3.70 18.13 -6.26
CA PHE A 79 4.92 18.42 -7.03
C PHE A 79 6.21 18.21 -6.23
N GLN A 80 6.12 17.75 -4.98
CA GLN A 80 7.23 17.49 -4.06
C GLN A 80 7.37 15.98 -3.78
N ASN A 81 7.14 15.15 -4.80
CA ASN A 81 7.20 13.68 -4.70
C ASN A 81 6.25 13.08 -3.64
N PHE A 82 5.09 13.71 -3.42
CA PHE A 82 4.04 13.21 -2.56
C PHE A 82 2.79 12.85 -3.37
N VAL A 83 2.13 11.75 -3.02
CA VAL A 83 0.86 11.32 -3.63
C VAL A 83 -0.08 10.75 -2.57
N ILE A 84 -1.38 10.99 -2.76
CA ILE A 84 -2.45 10.34 -2.00
C ILE A 84 -3.13 9.32 -2.89
N ILE A 85 -3.47 8.15 -2.35
CA ILE A 85 -4.27 7.13 -3.02
C ILE A 85 -5.45 6.80 -2.12
N GLY A 86 -6.66 7.07 -2.60
CA GLY A 86 -7.91 6.78 -1.90
C GLY A 86 -8.49 5.42 -2.28
N PHE A 87 -8.83 4.60 -1.29
CA PHE A 87 -9.51 3.32 -1.47
C PHE A 87 -10.90 3.38 -0.86
N PRO A 88 -11.97 3.50 -1.65
CA PRO A 88 -13.33 3.37 -1.14
C PRO A 88 -13.55 2.01 -0.49
N ALA A 89 -14.19 1.99 0.69
CA ALA A 89 -14.42 0.75 1.45
C ALA A 89 -15.77 0.75 2.17
N ASN A 90 -16.54 -0.33 2.01
CA ASN A 90 -17.88 -0.44 2.61
C ASN A 90 -17.90 -1.25 3.92
N ASN A 91 -16.72 -1.54 4.50
CA ASN A 91 -16.59 -2.39 5.69
C ASN A 91 -17.15 -1.76 6.97
N PHE A 92 -17.33 -0.44 7.01
CA PHE A 92 -17.73 0.26 8.22
C PHE A 92 -19.14 0.83 8.08
N ALA A 93 -20.09 0.20 8.76
CA ALA A 93 -21.50 0.58 8.82
C ALA A 93 -22.17 0.82 7.44
N ASN A 94 -21.70 0.14 6.38
CA ASN A 94 -22.17 0.31 4.99
C ASN A 94 -22.16 1.77 4.53
N GLN A 95 -21.09 2.50 4.89
CA GLN A 95 -20.97 3.93 4.60
C GLN A 95 -20.41 4.25 3.19
N GLU A 96 -20.13 3.21 2.36
CA GLU A 96 -19.72 3.36 0.96
C GLU A 96 -20.52 2.44 0.04
N PRO A 97 -21.85 2.60 -0.05
CA PRO A 97 -22.72 1.68 -0.81
C PRO A 97 -22.65 1.88 -2.32
N GLY A 98 -22.19 3.04 -2.81
CA GLY A 98 -22.17 3.42 -4.22
C GLY A 98 -21.29 2.50 -5.09
N SER A 99 -21.52 2.53 -6.39
CA SER A 99 -20.61 1.99 -7.41
C SER A 99 -19.35 2.87 -7.50
N ASN A 100 -18.30 2.36 -8.16
CA ASN A 100 -17.09 3.15 -8.42
C ASN A 100 -17.42 4.48 -9.13
N GLN A 101 -18.31 4.44 -10.13
CA GLN A 101 -18.73 5.64 -10.85
C GLN A 101 -19.42 6.65 -9.92
N GLU A 102 -20.40 6.22 -9.10
CA GLU A 102 -21.10 7.09 -8.16
C GLU A 102 -20.14 7.70 -7.13
N ILE A 103 -19.14 6.94 -6.70
CA ILE A 103 -18.10 7.40 -5.77
C ILE A 103 -17.22 8.46 -6.44
N ALA A 104 -16.77 8.23 -7.67
CA ALA A 104 -15.96 9.19 -8.43
C ALA A 104 -16.72 10.52 -8.62
N GLU A 105 -17.98 10.44 -9.04
CA GLU A 105 -18.86 11.61 -9.21
C GLU A 105 -19.06 12.36 -7.89
N PHE A 106 -19.30 11.62 -6.79
CA PHE A 106 -19.46 12.21 -5.46
C PHE A 106 -18.20 12.96 -5.01
N CYS A 107 -17.02 12.33 -5.12
CA CYS A 107 -15.75 12.90 -4.71
C CYS A 107 -15.41 14.15 -5.51
N GLN A 108 -15.61 14.12 -6.83
CA GLN A 108 -15.36 15.25 -7.70
C GLN A 108 -16.34 16.41 -7.44
N ALA A 109 -17.65 16.12 -7.37
CA ALA A 109 -18.68 17.16 -7.26
C ALA A 109 -18.69 17.85 -5.89
N ASN A 110 -18.41 17.11 -4.80
CA ASN A 110 -18.53 17.67 -3.44
C ASN A 110 -17.21 18.20 -2.87
N TYR A 111 -16.07 17.63 -3.30
CA TYR A 111 -14.76 17.92 -2.69
C TYR A 111 -13.67 18.28 -3.72
N GLY A 112 -13.98 18.22 -5.02
CA GLY A 112 -13.00 18.48 -6.08
C GLY A 112 -11.81 17.54 -6.06
N VAL A 113 -11.98 16.31 -5.56
CA VAL A 113 -10.88 15.32 -5.41
C VAL A 113 -10.16 15.13 -6.73
N SER A 114 -8.86 15.39 -6.72
CA SER A 114 -7.98 15.24 -7.88
C SER A 114 -6.84 14.23 -7.65
N PHE A 115 -6.65 13.75 -6.43
CA PHE A 115 -5.73 12.65 -6.17
C PHE A 115 -6.30 11.31 -6.67
N PRO A 116 -5.45 10.33 -7.01
CA PRO A 116 -5.86 9.02 -7.48
C PRO A 116 -6.84 8.31 -6.54
N MET A 117 -8.01 7.98 -7.07
CA MET A 117 -8.99 7.12 -6.42
C MET A 117 -8.95 5.74 -7.06
N MET A 118 -8.99 4.71 -6.22
CA MET A 118 -8.99 3.31 -6.65
C MET A 118 -10.39 2.72 -6.62
N SER A 119 -10.57 1.58 -7.25
CA SER A 119 -11.78 0.78 -7.15
C SER A 119 -12.08 0.42 -5.70
N LYS A 120 -13.36 0.29 -5.37
CA LYS A 120 -13.81 -0.10 -4.04
C LYS A 120 -13.32 -1.51 -3.68
N ILE A 121 -12.69 -1.64 -2.52
CA ILE A 121 -12.15 -2.90 -2.01
C ILE A 121 -12.60 -3.16 -0.57
N SER A 122 -12.40 -4.41 -0.10
CA SER A 122 -12.50 -4.73 1.32
C SER A 122 -11.18 -4.43 2.03
N VAL A 123 -11.26 -3.69 3.15
CA VAL A 123 -10.09 -3.32 3.96
C VAL A 123 -10.04 -4.04 5.31
N LYS A 124 -11.03 -4.89 5.60
CA LYS A 124 -11.14 -5.65 6.85
C LYS A 124 -11.99 -6.91 6.64
N GLY A 125 -11.78 -7.95 7.45
CA GLY A 125 -12.54 -9.20 7.39
C GLY A 125 -11.86 -10.28 6.56
N ASP A 126 -12.59 -11.36 6.27
CA ASP A 126 -12.05 -12.55 5.61
C ASP A 126 -11.66 -12.28 4.14
N ASP A 127 -12.33 -11.33 3.51
CA ASP A 127 -12.13 -10.89 2.12
C ASP A 127 -11.19 -9.67 1.98
N ILE A 128 -10.45 -9.36 3.03
CA ILE A 128 -9.49 -8.23 3.05
C ILE A 128 -8.55 -8.28 1.84
N HIS A 129 -8.46 -7.17 1.12
CA HIS A 129 -7.61 -7.04 -0.05
C HIS A 129 -6.12 -7.27 0.30
N PRO A 130 -5.32 -7.94 -0.56
CA PRO A 130 -3.92 -8.25 -0.30
C PRO A 130 -3.06 -7.05 0.12
N LEU A 131 -3.26 -5.87 -0.48
CA LEU A 131 -2.58 -4.64 -0.07
C LEU A 131 -2.89 -4.27 1.39
N TYR A 132 -4.16 -4.33 1.81
CA TYR A 132 -4.52 -4.01 3.20
C TYR A 132 -4.08 -5.09 4.18
N LYS A 133 -4.01 -6.35 3.74
CA LYS A 133 -3.37 -7.42 4.50
C LYS A 133 -1.87 -7.16 4.73
N PHE A 134 -1.19 -6.63 3.71
CA PHE A 134 0.19 -6.16 3.84
C PHE A 134 0.30 -5.00 4.84
N LEU A 135 -0.52 -3.96 4.69
CA LEU A 135 -0.46 -2.76 5.53
C LEU A 135 -0.73 -3.05 7.02
N THR A 136 -1.48 -4.11 7.33
CA THR A 136 -1.93 -4.41 8.70
C THR A 136 -1.15 -5.52 9.40
N GLN A 137 -0.31 -6.29 8.71
CA GLN A 137 0.42 -7.43 9.28
C GLN A 137 1.92 -7.17 9.32
N LYS A 138 2.49 -7.13 10.52
CA LYS A 138 3.93 -6.90 10.76
C LYS A 138 4.83 -7.87 9.99
N ASP A 139 4.43 -9.13 9.90
CA ASP A 139 5.19 -10.15 9.17
C ASP A 139 5.30 -9.85 7.66
N LYS A 140 4.49 -8.94 7.13
CA LYS A 140 4.47 -8.49 5.74
C LYS A 140 5.06 -7.10 5.57
N ASN A 141 4.64 -6.13 6.40
CA ASN A 141 5.04 -4.73 6.28
C ASN A 141 6.37 -4.39 6.98
N GLY A 142 6.84 -5.28 7.87
CA GLY A 142 8.10 -5.09 8.59
C GLY A 142 8.04 -4.12 9.78
N LEU A 143 6.94 -3.36 9.95
CA LEU A 143 6.82 -2.32 10.97
C LEU A 143 6.01 -2.79 12.18
N GLU A 144 4.69 -2.98 12.00
CA GLU A 144 3.78 -3.27 13.10
C GLU A 144 2.51 -4.01 12.65
N ASP A 145 1.88 -4.73 13.58
CA ASP A 145 0.52 -5.21 13.42
C ASP A 145 -0.46 -4.08 13.74
N SER A 146 -1.47 -3.92 12.89
CA SER A 146 -2.53 -2.93 13.09
C SER A 146 -3.86 -3.45 12.57
N GLU A 147 -4.95 -2.75 12.89
CA GLU A 147 -6.24 -2.95 12.26
C GLU A 147 -6.71 -1.67 11.60
N VAL A 148 -7.49 -1.79 10.51
CA VAL A 148 -8.25 -0.65 10.01
C VAL A 148 -9.38 -0.39 10.98
N ALA A 149 -9.21 0.65 11.82
CA ALA A 149 -10.14 0.95 12.91
C ALA A 149 -11.45 1.58 12.43
N TRP A 150 -11.42 2.38 11.36
CA TRP A 150 -12.56 3.07 10.77
C TRP A 150 -12.22 3.64 9.40
N ASN A 151 -13.22 4.25 8.72
CA ASN A 151 -13.00 5.03 7.51
C ASN A 151 -12.02 6.19 7.78
N PHE A 152 -11.24 6.56 6.79
CA PHE A 152 -10.21 7.61 6.83
C PHE A 152 -9.01 7.29 7.72
N GLN A 153 -8.69 6.00 7.95
CA GLN A 153 -7.38 5.61 8.44
C GLN A 153 -6.34 5.80 7.35
N LYS A 154 -5.15 6.29 7.71
CA LYS A 154 -4.09 6.57 6.75
C LYS A 154 -2.88 5.71 7.07
N TYR A 155 -2.20 5.29 6.02
CA TYR A 155 -0.92 4.59 6.05
C TYR A 155 0.08 5.43 5.27
N LEU A 156 1.17 5.84 5.93
CA LEU A 156 2.23 6.63 5.32
C LEU A 156 3.33 5.68 4.84
N ILE A 157 3.67 5.77 3.57
CA ILE A 157 4.61 4.90 2.87
C ILE A 157 5.78 5.74 2.40
N ASP A 158 7.00 5.33 2.72
CA ASP A 158 8.21 6.03 2.32
C ASP A 158 8.54 5.86 0.82
N GLU A 159 9.60 6.52 0.37
CA GLU A 159 10.06 6.52 -1.03
C GLU A 159 10.56 5.13 -1.50
N ASN A 160 10.79 4.20 -0.57
CA ASN A 160 11.16 2.81 -0.87
C ASN A 160 9.91 1.90 -0.93
N GLY A 161 8.72 2.45 -0.71
CA GLY A 161 7.47 1.70 -0.68
C GLY A 161 7.21 0.97 0.64
N GLN A 162 7.96 1.29 1.69
CA GLN A 162 7.83 0.66 2.99
C GLN A 162 6.85 1.42 3.89
N LEU A 163 6.10 0.69 4.72
CA LEU A 163 5.22 1.31 5.71
C LEU A 163 6.06 2.07 6.76
N ALA A 164 5.88 3.40 6.81
CA ALA A 164 6.57 4.27 7.76
C ALA A 164 5.74 4.58 9.00
N LYS A 165 4.41 4.73 8.85
CA LYS A 165 3.54 5.12 9.97
C LYS A 165 2.08 4.75 9.71
N VAL A 166 1.35 4.35 10.76
CA VAL A 166 -0.11 4.19 10.77
C VAL A 166 -0.73 5.40 11.48
N ILE A 167 -1.69 6.05 10.83
CA ILE A 167 -2.34 7.27 11.33
C ILE A 167 -3.81 6.98 11.60
N SER A 168 -4.26 7.30 12.81
CA SER A 168 -5.65 7.09 13.25
C SER A 168 -6.67 7.78 12.33
N PRO A 169 -7.87 7.21 12.15
CA PRO A 169 -8.96 7.85 11.40
C PRO A 169 -9.28 9.27 11.82
N LYS A 170 -9.23 9.56 13.13
CA LYS A 170 -9.57 10.88 13.71
C LYS A 170 -8.46 11.90 13.58
N THR A 171 -7.22 11.48 13.37
CA THR A 171 -6.10 12.39 13.10
C THR A 171 -6.30 13.04 11.73
N LEU A 172 -6.34 14.35 11.70
CA LEU A 172 -6.58 15.09 10.46
C LEU A 172 -5.40 14.92 9.49
N PRO A 173 -5.65 14.94 8.16
CA PRO A 173 -4.57 14.94 7.18
C PRO A 173 -3.57 16.08 7.34
N THR A 174 -4.03 17.22 7.87
CA THR A 174 -3.23 18.43 8.16
C THR A 174 -2.58 18.43 9.53
N ASP A 175 -2.67 17.34 10.30
CA ASP A 175 -2.00 17.24 11.59
C ASP A 175 -0.48 17.41 11.42
N LYS A 176 0.14 18.09 12.41
CA LYS A 176 1.58 18.36 12.38
C LYS A 176 2.42 17.09 12.17
N SER A 177 2.02 15.97 12.75
CA SER A 177 2.75 14.71 12.62
C SER A 177 2.70 14.11 11.20
N VAL A 178 1.70 14.48 10.40
CA VAL A 178 1.56 14.12 9.00
C VAL A 178 2.36 15.07 8.12
N ILE A 179 2.20 16.38 8.35
CA ILE A 179 2.91 17.42 7.58
C ILE A 179 4.43 17.30 7.76
N ASP A 180 4.91 17.19 9.02
CA ASP A 180 6.33 16.99 9.29
C ASP A 180 6.90 15.77 8.56
N TRP A 181 6.13 14.69 8.44
CA TRP A 181 6.56 13.50 7.72
C TRP A 181 6.60 13.74 6.19
N ILE A 182 5.66 14.50 5.63
CA ILE A 182 5.69 14.84 4.20
C ILE A 182 6.92 15.70 3.88
N GLU A 183 7.27 16.64 4.76
CA GLU A 183 8.32 17.65 4.54
C GLU A 183 9.74 17.17 4.86
N GLN A 184 9.91 16.01 5.53
CA GLN A 184 11.24 15.39 5.80
C GLN A 184 11.88 14.88 4.52
#